data_d49caefd1332450c78413df83019e498
#
_entry.id   d49caefd1332450c78413df83019e498
#
_cell.length_a   1.000
_cell.length_b   1.000
_cell.length_c   1.000
_cell.angle_alpha   90.00
_cell.angle_beta   90.00
_cell.angle_gamma   90.00
#
_symmetry.space_group_name_H-M   'P 1'
#
loop_
_entity.id
_entity.type
_entity.pdbx_description
1 polymer ?
#
loop_
_entity_poly.entity_id
_entity_poly.type
_entity_poly.pdbx_seq_one_letter_code
_entity_poly.pdbx_strand_id
1 'polypeptide(L)'
;MKDFEEIYLHLEDKEWPFEYVDHDRDVVRAIVFDDSDNLYFVRAVRDDDFGKATLIETSGGGVENGEDFHAAIVRELKEELGAEVEVICKIGVVSDYYNLIHRHNLNNYYLCRAISFGENNLTDDEINMFHISPLRVT
;
A
#
# COMPACT_ATOMS: atom_id res chain seq x y z
N MET A 1 11.74 -0.67 21.70
CA MET A 1 11.06 0.39 20.94
C MET A 1 10.20 1.23 21.87
N LYS A 2 10.15 2.50 21.62
CA LYS A 2 9.28 3.39 22.36
C LYS A 2 7.82 3.12 22.02
N ASP A 3 6.98 2.98 23.02
CA ASP A 3 5.55 2.79 22.83
C ASP A 3 4.93 4.05 22.23
N PHE A 4 4.01 3.84 21.30
CA PHE A 4 3.18 4.91 20.75
C PHE A 4 1.80 4.34 20.42
N GLU A 5 0.82 5.20 20.38
CA GLU A 5 -0.53 4.80 20.02
C GLU A 5 -0.65 4.62 18.51
N GLU A 6 -1.29 3.54 18.11
CA GLU A 6 -1.66 3.35 16.71
C GLU A 6 -2.74 4.37 16.33
N ILE A 7 -2.60 4.89 15.12
CA ILE A 7 -3.53 5.85 14.56
C ILE A 7 -4.67 5.09 13.88
N TYR A 8 -5.91 5.54 14.10
CA TYR A 8 -7.05 5.05 13.35
C TYR A 8 -7.75 6.22 12.67
N LEU A 9 -7.88 6.14 11.34
CA LEU A 9 -8.57 7.12 10.53
C LEU A 9 -9.69 6.47 9.76
N HIS A 10 -10.81 7.19 9.65
CA HIS A 10 -11.94 6.76 8.85
C HIS A 10 -12.21 7.83 7.81
N LEU A 11 -12.17 7.44 6.53
CA LEU A 11 -12.37 8.35 5.39
C LEU A 11 -13.58 7.91 4.59
N GLU A 12 -14.46 8.85 4.29
CA GLU A 12 -15.60 8.64 3.41
C GLU A 12 -15.21 8.92 1.96
N ASP A 13 -15.80 8.19 1.03
CA ASP A 13 -15.69 8.48 -0.39
C ASP A 13 -16.64 9.62 -0.72
N LYS A 14 -16.10 10.77 -1.13
CA LYS A 14 -16.88 11.95 -1.49
C LYS A 14 -17.07 12.13 -3.01
N GLU A 15 -16.43 11.30 -3.82
CA GLU A 15 -16.58 11.32 -5.28
C GLU A 15 -17.81 10.56 -5.74
N TRP A 16 -18.08 9.42 -5.11
CA TRP A 16 -19.15 8.51 -5.49
C TRP A 16 -20.09 8.31 -4.32
N PRO A 17 -21.42 8.27 -4.56
CA PRO A 17 -22.37 8.10 -3.48
C PRO A 17 -22.26 6.70 -2.87
N PHE A 18 -22.44 6.61 -1.56
CA PHE A 18 -22.55 5.34 -0.87
C PHE A 18 -23.91 4.71 -1.18
N GLU A 19 -23.89 3.45 -1.61
CA GLU A 19 -25.10 2.67 -1.83
C GLU A 19 -25.12 1.47 -0.87
N TYR A 20 -24.08 0.62 -0.96
CA TYR A 20 -23.89 -0.55 -0.07
C TYR A 20 -22.45 -1.02 -0.18
N VAL A 21 -22.03 -1.86 0.76
CA VAL A 21 -20.74 -2.57 0.71
C VAL A 21 -21.03 -4.05 0.55
N ASP A 22 -20.48 -4.67 -0.47
CA ASP A 22 -20.63 -6.11 -0.72
C ASP A 22 -19.35 -6.89 -0.41
N HIS A 23 -18.22 -6.22 -0.21
CA HIS A 23 -16.99 -6.89 0.22
C HIS A 23 -16.06 -5.92 0.97
N ASP A 24 -15.38 -6.49 1.95
CA ASP A 24 -14.29 -5.85 2.68
C ASP A 24 -12.96 -6.36 2.17
N ARG A 25 -11.94 -5.53 2.21
CA ARG A 25 -10.61 -5.91 1.79
C ARG A 25 -9.57 -5.45 2.80
N ASP A 26 -8.77 -6.39 3.28
CA ASP A 26 -7.58 -6.08 4.06
C ASP A 26 -6.42 -5.74 3.12
N VAL A 27 -5.81 -4.60 3.36
CA VAL A 27 -4.68 -4.08 2.60
C VAL A 27 -3.56 -3.77 3.58
N VAL A 28 -2.34 -4.08 3.20
CA VAL A 28 -1.14 -3.66 3.93
C VAL A 28 -0.42 -2.59 3.12
N ARG A 29 0.07 -1.57 3.82
CA ARG A 29 0.81 -0.45 3.26
C ARG A 29 2.04 -0.17 4.11
N ALA A 30 3.10 0.34 3.52
CA ALA A 30 4.30 0.65 4.27
C ALA A 30 4.86 2.02 3.96
N ILE A 31 5.25 2.71 5.02
CA ILE A 31 6.20 3.82 4.93
C ILE A 31 7.57 3.19 5.02
N VAL A 32 8.35 3.28 3.95
CA VAL A 32 9.64 2.62 3.81
C VAL A 32 10.76 3.65 3.82
N PHE A 33 11.74 3.45 4.68
CA PHE A 33 12.92 4.31 4.76
C PHE A 33 14.18 3.45 4.73
N ASP A 34 15.31 4.09 4.42
CA ASP A 34 16.62 3.46 4.50
C ASP A 34 17.54 4.20 5.49
N ASP A 35 18.76 3.69 5.68
CA ASP A 35 19.72 4.26 6.62
C ASP A 35 20.28 5.63 6.18
N SER A 36 19.98 6.06 4.96
CA SER A 36 20.37 7.37 4.42
C SER A 36 19.23 8.37 4.39
N ASP A 37 18.16 8.09 5.12
CA ASP A 37 16.95 8.94 5.23
C ASP A 37 16.18 9.12 3.91
N ASN A 38 16.33 8.18 2.98
CA ASN A 38 15.48 8.15 1.81
C ASN A 38 14.14 7.48 2.15
N LEU A 39 13.09 7.96 1.49
CA LEU A 39 11.76 7.34 1.53
C LEU A 39 11.46 6.69 0.17
N TYR A 40 10.68 5.63 0.21
CA TYR A 40 10.34 4.86 -0.99
C TYR A 40 8.84 4.76 -1.17
N PHE A 41 8.40 5.10 -2.37
CA PHE A 41 7.00 5.07 -2.79
C PHE A 41 6.90 4.33 -4.12
N VAL A 42 5.69 4.16 -4.59
CA VAL A 42 5.43 3.71 -5.96
C VAL A 42 4.70 4.82 -6.72
N ARG A 43 5.03 4.92 -8.00
CA ARG A 43 4.32 5.78 -8.95
C ARG A 43 3.40 4.89 -9.77
N ALA A 44 2.13 5.23 -9.82
CA ALA A 44 1.15 4.51 -10.61
C ALA A 44 0.48 5.47 -11.60
N VAL A 45 0.48 5.09 -12.87
CA VAL A 45 -0.27 5.83 -13.90
C VAL A 45 -1.60 5.12 -14.07
N ARG A 46 -2.69 5.81 -13.75
CA ARG A 46 -4.05 5.25 -13.80
C ARG A 46 -4.84 5.85 -14.97
N ASP A 47 -5.59 4.98 -15.63
CA ASP A 47 -6.57 5.33 -16.65
C ASP A 47 -7.69 4.30 -16.54
N ASP A 48 -8.57 4.53 -15.59
CA ASP A 48 -9.63 3.58 -15.20
C ASP A 48 -10.95 4.33 -14.93
N ASP A 49 -11.91 3.63 -14.34
CA ASP A 49 -13.24 4.19 -14.03
C ASP A 49 -13.17 5.38 -13.08
N PHE A 50 -12.09 5.55 -12.33
CA PHE A 50 -11.85 6.69 -11.46
C PHE A 50 -11.19 7.87 -12.18
N GLY A 51 -10.85 7.73 -13.47
CA GLY A 51 -10.25 8.74 -14.31
C GLY A 51 -8.78 8.50 -14.63
N LYS A 52 -8.14 9.51 -15.21
CA LYS A 52 -6.70 9.48 -15.54
C LYS A 52 -5.92 10.26 -14.50
N ALA A 53 -4.88 9.65 -13.95
CA ALA A 53 -3.99 10.30 -13.00
C ALA A 53 -2.65 9.59 -12.91
N THR A 54 -1.61 10.36 -12.58
CA THR A 54 -0.36 9.81 -12.10
C THR A 54 -0.32 10.01 -10.60
N LEU A 55 -0.30 8.92 -9.84
CA LEU A 55 -0.36 8.93 -8.40
C LEU A 55 0.98 8.48 -7.80
N ILE A 56 1.34 9.10 -6.68
CA ILE A 56 2.43 8.63 -5.84
C ILE A 56 1.78 8.03 -4.61
N GLU A 57 2.04 6.75 -4.38
CA GLU A 57 1.39 5.97 -3.35
C GLU A 57 2.41 5.27 -2.47
N THR A 58 1.99 4.94 -1.24
CA THR A 58 2.76 4.00 -0.41
C THR A 58 2.76 2.64 -1.06
N SER A 59 3.84 1.90 -0.92
CA SER A 59 3.93 0.52 -1.42
C SER A 59 3.08 -0.41 -0.55
N GLY A 60 2.46 -1.37 -1.17
CA GLY A 60 1.64 -2.37 -0.51
C GLY A 60 0.59 -2.95 -1.44
N GLY A 61 -0.33 -3.69 -0.87
CA GLY A 61 -1.41 -4.31 -1.62
C GLY A 61 -2.30 -5.19 -0.77
N GLY A 62 -3.19 -5.91 -1.40
CA GLY A 62 -4.13 -6.79 -0.74
C GLY A 62 -3.47 -7.97 -0.06
N VAL A 63 -3.98 -8.32 1.11
CA VAL A 63 -3.58 -9.51 1.83
C VAL A 63 -4.20 -10.73 1.16
N GLU A 64 -3.39 -11.74 0.86
CA GLU A 64 -3.87 -12.97 0.25
C GLU A 64 -4.56 -13.87 1.29
N ASN A 65 -5.42 -14.74 0.81
CA ASN A 65 -6.17 -15.63 1.66
C ASN A 65 -5.24 -16.54 2.47
N GLY A 66 -5.36 -16.52 3.79
CA GLY A 66 -4.52 -17.30 4.69
C GLY A 66 -3.15 -16.70 5.00
N GLU A 67 -2.85 -15.54 4.44
CA GLU A 67 -1.60 -14.84 4.67
C GLU A 67 -1.73 -13.91 5.88
N ASP A 68 -0.72 -13.87 6.78
CA ASP A 68 -0.73 -12.86 7.83
C ASP A 68 -0.21 -11.52 7.31
N PHE A 69 -0.48 -10.45 8.05
CA PHE A 69 -0.14 -9.10 7.61
C PHE A 69 1.36 -8.87 7.49
N HIS A 70 2.15 -9.45 8.38
CA HIS A 70 3.61 -9.34 8.31
C HIS A 70 4.14 -9.99 7.03
N ALA A 71 3.69 -11.21 6.72
CA ALA A 71 4.08 -11.89 5.49
C ALA A 71 3.63 -11.11 4.25
N ALA A 72 2.42 -10.55 4.29
CA ALA A 72 1.88 -9.75 3.20
C ALA A 72 2.74 -8.52 2.91
N ILE A 73 3.14 -7.77 3.96
CA ILE A 73 3.95 -6.57 3.76
C ILE A 73 5.33 -6.91 3.22
N VAL A 74 5.96 -7.95 3.73
CA VAL A 74 7.27 -8.40 3.24
C VAL A 74 7.19 -8.80 1.77
N ARG A 75 6.16 -9.55 1.40
CA ARG A 75 5.92 -9.97 0.02
C ARG A 75 5.69 -8.79 -0.91
N GLU A 76 4.79 -7.89 -0.54
CA GLU A 76 4.43 -6.73 -1.37
C GLU A 76 5.62 -5.80 -1.61
N LEU A 77 6.42 -5.51 -0.59
CA LEU A 77 7.57 -4.64 -0.74
C LEU A 77 8.65 -5.29 -1.59
N LYS A 78 8.78 -6.60 -1.52
CA LYS A 78 9.69 -7.32 -2.41
C LYS A 78 9.21 -7.27 -3.86
N GLU A 79 7.92 -7.49 -4.09
CA GLU A 79 7.34 -7.46 -5.44
C GLU A 79 7.45 -6.08 -6.07
N GLU A 80 7.07 -5.04 -5.35
CA GLU A 80 6.96 -3.70 -5.91
C GLU A 80 8.27 -2.92 -5.92
N LEU A 81 9.04 -3.00 -4.85
CA LEU A 81 10.27 -2.23 -4.67
C LEU A 81 11.54 -3.04 -4.86
N GLY A 82 11.44 -4.37 -4.86
CA GLY A 82 12.61 -5.23 -4.80
C GLY A 82 13.33 -5.15 -3.46
N ALA A 83 12.62 -4.71 -2.41
CA ALA A 83 13.23 -4.45 -1.11
C ALA A 83 13.09 -5.63 -0.16
N GLU A 84 14.18 -5.97 0.49
CA GLU A 84 14.17 -6.76 1.73
C GLU A 84 14.01 -5.78 2.87
N VAL A 85 13.03 -6.00 3.74
CA VAL A 85 12.69 -5.04 4.79
C VAL A 85 12.65 -5.67 6.17
N GLU A 86 12.90 -4.81 7.15
CA GLU A 86 12.61 -5.08 8.55
C GLU A 86 11.36 -4.30 8.93
N VAL A 87 10.34 -4.99 9.41
CA VAL A 87 9.12 -4.34 9.88
C VAL A 87 9.38 -3.83 11.29
N ILE A 88 9.33 -2.51 11.45
CA ILE A 88 9.64 -1.85 12.73
C ILE A 88 8.41 -1.88 13.64
N CYS A 89 7.27 -1.41 13.13
CA CYS A 89 6.04 -1.33 13.91
C CYS A 89 4.83 -1.08 13.02
N LYS A 90 3.66 -1.32 13.58
CA LYS A 90 2.41 -0.91 12.94
C LYS A 90 2.12 0.54 13.32
N ILE A 91 1.86 1.37 12.31
CA ILE A 91 1.54 2.79 12.49
C ILE A 91 0.05 2.96 12.82
N GLY A 92 -0.80 2.25 12.12
CA GLY A 92 -2.23 2.38 12.31
C GLY A 92 -3.05 1.81 11.16
N VAL A 93 -4.32 2.16 11.15
CA VAL A 93 -5.29 1.70 10.17
C VAL A 93 -6.03 2.88 9.57
N VAL A 94 -6.18 2.88 8.25
CA VAL A 94 -7.07 3.81 7.56
C VAL A 94 -8.22 3.00 6.95
N SER A 95 -9.42 3.27 7.43
CA SER A 95 -10.65 2.71 6.86
C SER A 95 -11.14 3.65 5.78
N ASP A 96 -11.29 3.16 4.55
CA ASP A 96 -11.83 3.95 3.46
C ASP A 96 -12.79 3.13 2.60
N TYR A 97 -13.48 3.83 1.70
CA TYR A 97 -14.48 3.24 0.83
C TYR A 97 -14.20 3.57 -0.62
N TYR A 98 -14.39 2.58 -1.48
CA TYR A 98 -14.48 2.77 -2.93
C TYR A 98 -15.92 2.49 -3.34
N ASN A 99 -16.76 3.51 -3.24
CA ASN A 99 -18.21 3.36 -3.41
C ASN A 99 -18.61 2.92 -4.83
N LEU A 100 -17.86 3.33 -5.84
CA LEU A 100 -18.10 2.92 -7.22
C LEU A 100 -18.10 1.40 -7.38
N ILE A 101 -17.26 0.70 -6.62
CA ILE A 101 -17.12 -0.76 -6.68
C ILE A 101 -17.59 -1.45 -5.40
N HIS A 102 -18.35 -0.73 -4.56
CA HIS A 102 -18.99 -1.26 -3.35
C HIS A 102 -18.03 -1.93 -2.37
N ARG A 103 -16.83 -1.34 -2.23
CA ARG A 103 -15.75 -1.93 -1.43
C ARG A 103 -15.38 -1.06 -0.24
N HIS A 104 -15.21 -1.71 0.91
CA HIS A 104 -14.61 -1.13 2.10
C HIS A 104 -13.21 -1.68 2.27
N ASN A 105 -12.23 -0.80 2.46
CA ASN A 105 -10.84 -1.18 2.67
C ASN A 105 -10.41 -0.89 4.11
N LEU A 106 -9.70 -1.83 4.69
CA LEU A 106 -8.92 -1.61 5.91
C LEU A 106 -7.45 -1.61 5.52
N ASN A 107 -6.87 -0.42 5.47
CA ASN A 107 -5.46 -0.21 5.07
C ASN A 107 -4.61 -0.22 6.33
N ASN A 108 -3.84 -1.26 6.51
CA ASN A 108 -2.98 -1.46 7.68
C ASN A 108 -1.59 -0.94 7.34
N TYR A 109 -1.18 0.15 8.01
CA TYR A 109 0.08 0.84 7.73
C TYR A 109 1.18 0.41 8.68
N TYR A 110 2.34 0.12 8.10
CA TYR A 110 3.55 -0.28 8.82
C TYR A 110 4.72 0.64 8.51
N LEU A 111 5.60 0.81 9.49
CA LEU A 111 6.90 1.44 9.29
C LEU A 111 7.92 0.34 9.03
N CYS A 112 8.62 0.42 7.91
CA CYS A 112 9.58 -0.59 7.48
C CYS A 112 10.92 0.04 7.12
N ARG A 113 12.01 -0.58 7.55
CA ARG A 113 13.36 -0.20 7.16
C ARG A 113 13.82 -1.09 6.02
N ALA A 114 14.27 -0.50 4.93
CA ALA A 114 14.85 -1.23 3.82
C ALA A 114 16.27 -1.68 4.18
N ILE A 115 16.53 -2.97 4.07
CA ILE A 115 17.82 -3.59 4.37
C ILE A 115 18.67 -3.67 3.10
N SER A 116 18.06 -4.11 2.02
CA SER A 116 18.73 -4.27 0.73
C SER A 116 17.70 -4.19 -0.40
N PHE A 117 18.20 -3.91 -1.59
CA PHE A 117 17.40 -3.85 -2.81
C PHE A 117 17.92 -4.84 -3.84
N GLY A 118 16.99 -5.47 -4.54
CA GLY A 118 17.25 -6.31 -5.70
C GLY A 118 16.25 -5.96 -6.79
N GLU A 119 16.04 -6.87 -7.73
CA GLU A 119 15.04 -6.68 -8.76
C GLU A 119 13.65 -6.78 -8.16
N ASN A 120 12.75 -5.90 -8.59
CA ASN A 120 11.35 -6.02 -8.24
C ASN A 120 10.69 -7.13 -9.06
N ASN A 121 9.51 -7.54 -8.63
CA ASN A 121 8.80 -8.67 -9.25
C ASN A 121 7.33 -8.29 -9.43
N LEU A 122 7.12 -7.23 -10.20
CA LEU A 122 5.79 -6.73 -10.52
C LEU A 122 4.99 -7.75 -11.33
N THR A 123 3.72 -7.85 -11.05
CA THR A 123 2.80 -8.66 -11.85
C THR A 123 2.59 -8.01 -13.22
N ASP A 124 2.12 -8.79 -14.20
CA ASP A 124 1.83 -8.28 -15.53
C ASP A 124 0.80 -7.14 -15.49
N ASP A 125 -0.21 -7.26 -14.64
CA ASP A 125 -1.21 -6.21 -14.46
C ASP A 125 -0.60 -4.92 -13.92
N GLU A 126 0.30 -5.02 -12.94
CA GLU A 126 0.99 -3.87 -12.36
C GLU A 126 1.85 -3.14 -13.39
N ILE A 127 2.53 -3.89 -14.25
CA ILE A 127 3.37 -3.31 -15.32
C ILE A 127 2.52 -2.72 -16.44
N ASN A 128 1.55 -3.48 -16.94
CA ASN A 128 0.85 -3.16 -18.19
C ASN A 128 -0.43 -2.34 -18.00
N MET A 129 -1.17 -2.55 -16.91
CA MET A 129 -2.44 -1.86 -16.66
C MET A 129 -2.25 -0.65 -15.74
N PHE A 130 -1.46 -0.79 -14.69
CA PHE A 130 -1.29 0.26 -13.68
C PHE A 130 0.01 1.03 -13.83
N HIS A 131 0.95 0.57 -14.67
CA HIS A 131 2.24 1.22 -14.91
C HIS A 131 2.94 1.60 -13.60
N ILE A 132 3.05 0.62 -12.69
CA ILE A 132 3.67 0.83 -11.39
C ILE A 132 5.19 0.84 -11.53
N SER A 133 5.83 1.80 -10.90
CA SER A 133 7.29 1.90 -10.82
C SER A 133 7.73 2.42 -9.45
N PRO A 134 8.88 1.94 -8.94
CA PRO A 134 9.43 2.46 -7.69
C PRO A 134 9.85 3.93 -7.79
N LEU A 135 9.73 4.66 -6.67
CA LEU A 135 10.14 6.05 -6.57
C LEU A 135 10.87 6.27 -5.25
N ARG A 136 12.11 6.75 -5.33
CA ARG A 136 12.90 7.13 -4.16
C ARG A 136 12.85 8.65 -3.97
N VAL A 137 12.60 9.07 -2.74
CA VAL A 137 12.59 10.49 -2.33
C VAL A 137 13.67 10.69 -1.27
N THR A 138 14.56 11.62 -1.54
CA THR A 138 15.63 11.98 -0.60
C THR A 138 15.25 13.14 0.30
#